data_71464909b6c456cdbf8ba8ea45417b63
#
_entry.id   71464909b6c456cdbf8ba8ea45417b63
#
_cell.length_a   1.000
_cell.length_b   1.000
_cell.length_c   1.000
_cell.angle_alpha   90.00
_cell.angle_beta   90.00
_cell.angle_gamma   90.00
#
_symmetry.space_group_name_H-M   'P 1'
#
loop_
_entity.id
_entity.type
_entity.pdbx_description
1 polymer ?
#
loop_
_entity_poly.entity_id
_entity_poly.type
_entity_poly.pdbx_seq_one_letter_code
_entity_poly.pdbx_strand_id
1 'polypeptide(L)'
;MNKSLPIISTSLAWLLAAFFLFGAYGNAFISEENAAAYAAWGYPGWFHYITAILELAAGLLLIRAATRPYGAGLGAIVMAAASLTTLLNADYSHAVAPSIVLLVSLVVLGLSLAVRRAAN
;
A
#
# COMPACT_ATOMS: atom_id res chain seq x y z
N MET A 1 17.98 22.59 4.29
CA MET A 1 17.26 21.30 4.41
C MET A 1 18.26 20.19 4.74
N ASN A 2 17.92 19.30 5.65
CA ASN A 2 18.74 18.14 5.99
C ASN A 2 18.75 17.17 4.79
N LYS A 3 19.94 16.80 4.32
CA LYS A 3 20.11 15.89 3.18
C LYS A 3 19.65 14.47 3.46
N SER A 4 19.57 14.07 4.74
CA SER A 4 19.11 12.72 5.10
C SER A 4 17.61 12.54 4.90
N LEU A 5 16.81 13.61 5.01
CA LEU A 5 15.36 13.53 4.86
C LEU A 5 14.93 13.01 3.48
N PRO A 6 15.43 13.56 2.34
CA PRO A 6 15.08 13.01 1.03
C PRO A 6 15.57 11.57 0.84
N ILE A 7 16.73 11.22 1.38
CA ILE A 7 17.28 9.86 1.28
C ILE A 7 16.40 8.87 2.01
N ILE A 8 15.99 9.20 3.24
CA ILE A 8 15.10 8.35 4.04
C ILE A 8 13.74 8.20 3.34
N SER A 9 13.19 9.32 2.88
CA SER A 9 11.89 9.32 2.18
C SER A 9 11.93 8.43 0.93
N THR A 10 12.95 8.58 0.09
CA THR A 10 13.10 7.78 -1.13
C THR A 10 13.32 6.31 -0.81
N SER A 11 14.17 5.99 0.16
CA SER A 11 14.47 4.61 0.53
C SER A 11 13.22 3.89 1.02
N LEU A 12 12.47 4.50 1.93
CA LEU A 12 11.23 3.91 2.44
C LEU A 12 10.16 3.82 1.36
N ALA A 13 10.05 4.84 0.50
CA ALA A 13 9.09 4.84 -0.60
C ALA A 13 9.38 3.71 -1.59
N TRP A 14 10.63 3.44 -1.90
CA TRP A 14 11.00 2.37 -2.83
C TRP A 14 10.77 0.99 -2.22
N LEU A 15 11.01 0.81 -0.92
CA LEU A 15 10.65 -0.44 -0.23
C LEU A 15 9.14 -0.65 -0.25
N LEU A 16 8.38 0.40 0.03
CA LEU A 16 6.92 0.36 -0.01
C LEU A 16 6.42 0.10 -1.45
N ALA A 17 7.02 0.74 -2.45
CA ALA A 17 6.70 0.50 -3.86
C ALA A 17 6.92 -0.96 -4.23
N ALA A 18 8.05 -1.54 -3.83
CA ALA A 18 8.35 -2.95 -4.08
C ALA A 18 7.27 -3.85 -3.46
N PHE A 19 6.84 -3.55 -2.24
CA PHE A 19 5.76 -4.28 -1.58
C PHE A 19 4.45 -4.21 -2.38
N PHE A 20 4.05 -3.00 -2.81
CA PHE A 20 2.81 -2.85 -3.57
C PHE A 20 2.89 -3.51 -4.95
N LEU A 21 4.03 -3.43 -5.63
CA LEU A 21 4.20 -4.11 -6.92
C LEU A 21 4.14 -5.63 -6.77
N PHE A 22 4.75 -6.16 -5.72
CA PHE A 22 4.66 -7.59 -5.38
C PHE A 22 3.22 -7.97 -5.04
N GLY A 23 2.53 -7.14 -4.26
CA GLY A 23 1.12 -7.35 -3.92
C GLY A 23 0.21 -7.31 -5.14
N ALA A 24 0.48 -6.40 -6.08
CA ALA A 24 -0.26 -6.33 -7.34
C ALA A 24 -0.13 -7.63 -8.13
N TYR A 25 1.09 -8.17 -8.22
CA TYR A 25 1.31 -9.46 -8.86
C TYR A 25 0.54 -10.57 -8.15
N GLY A 26 0.64 -10.63 -6.83
CA GLY A 26 -0.03 -11.67 -6.03
C GLY A 26 -1.55 -11.60 -6.11
N ASN A 27 -2.13 -10.41 -6.26
CA ASN A 27 -3.58 -10.26 -6.44
C ASN A 27 -4.01 -10.52 -7.89
N ALA A 28 -3.19 -10.18 -8.87
CA ALA A 28 -3.51 -10.49 -10.28
C ALA A 28 -3.49 -12.00 -10.52
N PHE A 29 -2.51 -12.71 -9.96
CA PHE A 29 -2.34 -14.16 -10.07
C PHE A 29 -2.62 -14.80 -8.72
N ILE A 30 -3.87 -14.67 -8.26
CA ILE A 30 -4.25 -15.00 -6.89
C ILE A 30 -4.16 -16.51 -6.61
N SER A 31 -3.65 -16.87 -5.44
CA SER A 31 -3.63 -18.26 -4.95
C SER A 31 -5.03 -18.71 -4.55
N GLU A 32 -5.23 -20.03 -4.52
CA GLU A 32 -6.51 -20.60 -4.05
C GLU A 32 -6.80 -20.18 -2.60
N GLU A 33 -5.79 -20.16 -1.75
CA GLU A 33 -5.92 -19.76 -0.36
C GLU A 33 -6.39 -18.30 -0.23
N ASN A 34 -5.75 -17.39 -0.97
CA ASN A 34 -6.14 -15.98 -0.92
C ASN A 34 -7.49 -15.73 -1.57
N ALA A 35 -7.83 -16.45 -2.65
CA ALA A 35 -9.15 -16.37 -3.26
C ALA A 35 -10.24 -16.83 -2.28
N ALA A 36 -9.99 -17.88 -1.52
CA ALA A 36 -10.91 -18.35 -0.49
C ALA A 36 -11.09 -17.32 0.63
N ALA A 37 -10.02 -16.61 1.00
CA ALA A 37 -10.10 -15.55 2.00
C ALA A 37 -10.99 -14.39 1.51
N TYR A 38 -10.80 -13.94 0.27
CA TYR A 38 -11.66 -12.89 -0.32
C TYR A 38 -13.14 -13.32 -0.33
N ALA A 39 -13.40 -14.56 -0.70
CA ALA A 39 -14.77 -15.10 -0.70
C ALA A 39 -15.36 -15.12 0.72
N ALA A 40 -14.57 -15.51 1.71
CA ALA A 40 -14.99 -15.53 3.11
C ALA A 40 -15.31 -14.12 3.63
N TRP A 41 -14.62 -13.08 3.13
CA TRP A 41 -14.89 -11.69 3.48
C TRP A 41 -16.09 -11.09 2.71
N GLY A 42 -16.68 -11.84 1.80
CA GLY A 42 -17.87 -11.43 1.08
C GLY A 42 -17.64 -10.74 -0.27
N TYR A 43 -16.42 -10.77 -0.78
CA TYR A 43 -16.11 -10.15 -2.07
C TYR A 43 -16.40 -11.09 -3.23
N PRO A 44 -16.81 -10.53 -4.40
CA PRO A 44 -16.96 -11.36 -5.60
C PRO A 44 -15.61 -11.87 -6.11
N GLY A 45 -15.63 -12.93 -6.91
CA GLY A 45 -14.42 -13.62 -7.38
C GLY A 45 -13.47 -12.77 -8.23
N TRP A 46 -13.94 -11.66 -8.79
CA TRP A 46 -13.13 -10.74 -9.60
C TRP A 46 -12.52 -9.59 -8.79
N PHE A 47 -12.88 -9.43 -7.52
CA PHE A 47 -12.49 -8.26 -6.73
C PHE A 47 -10.96 -8.15 -6.56
N HIS A 48 -10.24 -9.27 -6.52
CA HIS A 48 -8.78 -9.26 -6.41
C HIS A 48 -8.10 -8.52 -7.57
N TYR A 49 -8.72 -8.44 -8.75
CA TYR A 49 -8.19 -7.64 -9.85
C TYR A 49 -8.25 -6.13 -9.54
N ILE A 50 -9.30 -5.69 -8.83
CA ILE A 50 -9.42 -4.30 -8.39
C ILE A 50 -8.28 -3.96 -7.43
N THR A 51 -8.03 -4.83 -6.46
CA THR A 51 -6.91 -4.67 -5.52
C THR A 51 -5.58 -4.63 -6.28
N ALA A 52 -5.38 -5.54 -7.23
CA ALA A 52 -4.16 -5.59 -8.04
C ALA A 52 -3.92 -4.28 -8.79
N ILE A 53 -4.95 -3.72 -9.41
CA ILE A 53 -4.84 -2.45 -10.15
C ILE A 53 -4.50 -1.30 -9.21
N LEU A 54 -5.15 -1.22 -8.06
CA LEU A 54 -4.91 -0.15 -7.09
C LEU A 54 -3.50 -0.25 -6.49
N GLU A 55 -3.04 -1.46 -6.17
CA GLU A 55 -1.69 -1.66 -5.66
C GLU A 55 -0.63 -1.36 -6.72
N LEU A 56 -0.87 -1.73 -7.98
CA LEU A 56 0.01 -1.38 -9.08
C LEU A 56 0.14 0.13 -9.22
N ALA A 57 -1.00 0.84 -9.21
CA ALA A 57 -1.01 2.30 -9.29
C ALA A 57 -0.25 2.93 -8.12
N ALA A 58 -0.51 2.47 -6.90
CA ALA A 58 0.20 2.97 -5.71
C ALA A 58 1.70 2.75 -5.83
N GLY A 59 2.12 1.55 -6.23
CA GLY A 59 3.54 1.23 -6.39
C GLY A 59 4.24 2.12 -7.42
N LEU A 60 3.62 2.30 -8.58
CA LEU A 60 4.19 3.12 -9.63
C LEU A 60 4.27 4.60 -9.22
N LEU A 61 3.25 5.11 -8.55
CA LEU A 61 3.23 6.50 -8.09
C LEU A 61 4.28 6.79 -7.01
N LEU A 62 4.65 5.79 -6.22
CA LEU A 62 5.65 5.93 -5.16
C LEU A 62 7.08 6.09 -5.69
N ILE A 63 7.37 5.63 -6.90
CA ILE A 63 8.74 5.59 -7.43
C ILE A 63 9.32 6.99 -7.61
N ARG A 64 8.54 7.92 -8.16
CA ARG A 64 8.99 9.28 -8.44
C ARG A 64 8.59 10.23 -7.33
N ALA A 65 9.51 11.12 -6.95
CA ALA A 65 9.26 12.11 -5.91
C ALA A 65 8.03 12.97 -6.22
N ALA A 66 7.81 13.33 -7.50
CA ALA A 66 6.70 14.19 -7.92
C ALA A 66 5.33 13.56 -7.65
N THR A 67 5.20 12.22 -7.77
CA THR A 67 3.92 11.53 -7.61
C THR A 67 3.82 10.75 -6.29
N ARG A 68 4.88 10.72 -5.53
CA ARG A 68 5.00 9.91 -4.30
C ARG A 68 3.90 10.16 -3.27
N PRO A 69 3.51 11.40 -2.96
CA PRO A 69 2.43 11.62 -1.99
C PRO A 69 1.11 10.98 -2.42
N TYR A 70 0.82 10.99 -3.72
CA TYR A 70 -0.39 10.36 -4.25
C TYR A 70 -0.34 8.84 -4.12
N GLY A 71 0.84 8.26 -4.38
CA GLY A 71 1.04 6.82 -4.21
C GLY A 71 0.92 6.38 -2.75
N ALA A 72 1.53 7.12 -1.84
CA ALA A 72 1.44 6.85 -0.42
C ALA A 72 0.00 7.00 0.10
N GLY A 73 -0.71 8.03 -0.34
CA GLY A 73 -2.11 8.25 0.00
C GLY A 73 -3.01 7.13 -0.51
N LEU A 74 -2.86 6.75 -1.78
CA LEU A 74 -3.62 5.63 -2.36
C LEU A 74 -3.33 4.33 -1.64
N GLY A 75 -2.05 4.04 -1.38
CA GLY A 75 -1.64 2.85 -0.64
C GLY A 75 -2.24 2.81 0.76
N ALA A 76 -2.25 3.95 1.45
CA ALA A 76 -2.86 4.06 2.77
C ALA A 76 -4.36 3.75 2.72
N ILE A 77 -5.08 4.26 1.74
CA ILE A 77 -6.52 4.01 1.57
C ILE A 77 -6.76 2.51 1.32
N VAL A 78 -6.00 1.89 0.42
CA VAL A 78 -6.16 0.47 0.11
C VAL A 78 -5.87 -0.39 1.35
N MET A 79 -4.81 -0.09 2.07
CA MET A 79 -4.44 -0.84 3.26
C MET A 79 -5.40 -0.60 4.43
N ALA A 80 -5.94 0.60 4.56
CA ALA A 80 -6.99 0.88 5.56
C ALA A 80 -8.24 0.06 5.27
N ALA A 81 -8.66 -0.02 4.00
CA ALA A 81 -9.80 -0.84 3.60
C ALA A 81 -9.53 -2.32 3.87
N ALA A 82 -8.33 -2.80 3.56
CA ALA A 82 -7.94 -4.20 3.81
C ALA A 82 -7.90 -4.53 5.31
N SER A 83 -7.31 -3.64 6.12
CA SER A 83 -7.30 -3.80 7.57
C SER A 83 -8.72 -3.84 8.14
N LEU A 84 -9.57 -2.90 7.72
CA LEU A 84 -10.94 -2.83 8.20
C LEU A 84 -11.71 -4.09 7.82
N THR A 85 -11.59 -4.55 6.57
CA THR A 85 -12.26 -5.76 6.10
C THR A 85 -11.88 -6.98 6.94
N THR A 86 -10.58 -7.18 7.17
CA THR A 86 -10.10 -8.33 7.93
C THR A 86 -10.50 -8.25 9.40
N LEU A 87 -10.42 -7.07 10.01
CA LEU A 87 -10.82 -6.88 11.40
C LEU A 87 -12.34 -7.08 11.59
N LEU A 88 -13.16 -6.58 10.68
CA LEU A 88 -14.62 -6.76 10.74
C LEU A 88 -15.03 -8.22 10.58
N ASN A 89 -14.21 -9.02 9.90
CA ASN A 89 -14.44 -10.45 9.71
C ASN A 89 -13.70 -11.30 10.75
N ALA A 90 -13.12 -10.68 11.78
CA ALA A 90 -12.34 -11.35 12.82
C ALA A 90 -11.19 -12.22 12.25
N ASP A 91 -10.69 -11.85 11.07
CA ASP A 91 -9.57 -12.52 10.41
C ASP A 91 -8.26 -11.81 10.79
N TYR A 92 -7.85 -11.99 12.04
CA TYR A 92 -6.74 -11.22 12.62
C TYR A 92 -5.40 -11.57 11.99
N SER A 93 -5.21 -12.80 11.55
CA SER A 93 -3.96 -13.20 10.89
C SER A 93 -3.75 -12.43 9.58
N HIS A 94 -4.80 -12.21 8.81
CA HIS A 94 -4.75 -11.44 7.57
C HIS A 94 -4.80 -9.92 7.80
N ALA A 95 -5.06 -9.47 9.02
CA ALA A 95 -5.07 -8.05 9.37
C ALA A 95 -3.67 -7.50 9.66
N VAL A 96 -2.71 -8.35 10.01
CA VAL A 96 -1.37 -7.91 10.46
C VAL A 96 -0.63 -7.17 9.35
N ALA A 97 -0.49 -7.78 8.17
CA ALA A 97 0.27 -7.18 7.08
C ALA A 97 -0.33 -5.86 6.60
N PRO A 98 -1.63 -5.75 6.27
CA PRO A 98 -2.17 -4.47 5.81
C PRO A 98 -2.10 -3.38 6.88
N SER A 99 -2.21 -3.73 8.16
CA SER A 99 -2.09 -2.74 9.24
C SER A 99 -0.68 -2.17 9.33
N ILE A 100 0.35 -3.00 9.20
CA ILE A 100 1.74 -2.57 9.18
C ILE A 100 2.01 -1.70 7.95
N VAL A 101 1.55 -2.15 6.78
CA VAL A 101 1.77 -1.42 5.52
C VAL A 101 1.00 -0.11 5.52
N LEU A 102 -0.16 -0.04 6.17
CA LEU A 102 -0.88 1.22 6.38
C LEU A 102 -0.02 2.23 7.14
N LEU A 103 0.59 1.80 8.25
CA LEU A 103 1.45 2.67 9.05
C LEU A 103 2.66 3.16 8.23
N VAL A 104 3.32 2.26 7.49
CA VAL A 104 4.44 2.63 6.63
C VAL A 104 4.00 3.60 5.55
N SER A 105 2.83 3.39 4.95
CA SER A 105 2.27 4.29 3.92
C SER A 105 2.04 5.69 4.47
N LEU A 106 1.52 5.81 5.70
CA LEU A 106 1.31 7.10 6.36
C LEU A 106 2.64 7.79 6.68
N VAL A 107 3.66 7.03 7.11
CA VAL A 107 5.00 7.56 7.34
C VAL A 107 5.60 8.08 6.03
N VAL A 108 5.53 7.32 4.95
CA VAL A 108 6.03 7.74 3.64
C VAL A 108 5.28 8.99 3.15
N LEU A 109 3.97 9.05 3.33
CA LEU A 109 3.18 10.24 3.00
C LEU A 109 3.70 11.46 3.75
N GLY A 110 3.86 11.36 5.07
CA GLY A 110 4.36 12.45 5.90
C GLY A 110 5.75 12.90 5.50
N LEU A 111 6.66 11.95 5.25
CA LEU A 111 8.03 12.24 4.84
C LEU A 111 8.06 12.92 3.45
N SER A 112 7.27 12.44 2.49
CA SER A 112 7.26 13.02 1.16
C SER A 112 6.70 14.45 1.15
N LEU A 113 5.70 14.72 1.98
CA LEU A 113 5.17 16.07 2.15
C LEU A 113 6.17 16.98 2.86
N ALA A 114 6.90 16.46 3.86
CA ALA A 114 7.94 17.22 4.54
C ALA A 114 9.10 17.59 3.59
N VAL A 115 9.51 16.64 2.72
CA VAL A 115 10.53 16.92 1.70
C VAL A 115 10.04 18.00 0.74
N ARG A 116 8.80 17.94 0.27
CA ARG A 116 8.20 18.94 -0.60
C ARG A 116 8.17 20.32 0.05
N ARG A 117 7.75 20.37 1.31
CA ARG A 117 7.67 21.63 2.07
C ARG A 117 9.05 22.26 2.27
N ALA A 118 10.06 21.44 2.54
CA ALA A 118 11.44 21.91 2.73
C ALA A 118 12.07 22.42 1.42
N ALA A 119 11.60 21.93 0.27
CA ALA A 119 12.11 22.33 -1.05
C ALA A 119 11.48 23.66 -1.55
N ASN A 120 10.35 24.08 -0.96
CA ASN A 120 9.63 25.31 -1.38
C ASN A 120 10.08 26.53 -0.53
#